data_5c210fc176ca4ec2db0fed9ac64d06e8
#
_entry.id   5c210fc176ca4ec2db0fed9ac64d06e8
#
_cell.length_a   1.000
_cell.length_b   1.000
_cell.length_c   1.000
_cell.angle_alpha   90.00
_cell.angle_beta   90.00
_cell.angle_gamma   90.00
#
_symmetry.space_group_name_H-M   'P 1'
#
loop_
_entity.id
_entity.type
_entity.pdbx_description
1 polymer ?
#
loop_
_entity_poly.entity_id
_entity_poly.type
_entity_poly.pdbx_seq_one_letter_code
_entity_poly.pdbx_strand_id
1 'polypeptide(L)'
;MKINIYSIVKPSNDDFDKLIKEFIKMSSKYAKVEIFYIFNKDIAKAQTIGENESKKIYTKSYLPYLKGYNIALDVLGKSVDSFGFSKLLEDKNEINFFIGGAFGFENEFLSLCDSVISLSNLTFAHKIATLILSEQIFRSLSIIN
;
A
#
# COMPACT_ATOMS: atom_id res chain seq x y z
N MET A 1 7.70 12.37 -10.41
CA MET A 1 6.73 11.37 -9.91
C MET A 1 6.87 11.24 -8.41
N LYS A 2 5.75 11.14 -7.74
CA LYS A 2 5.67 10.93 -6.29
C LYS A 2 4.84 9.68 -6.01
N ILE A 3 5.37 8.79 -5.19
CA ILE A 3 4.70 7.54 -4.81
C ILE A 3 4.63 7.48 -3.30
N ASN A 4 3.43 7.35 -2.76
CA ASN A 4 3.18 7.22 -1.33
C ASN A 4 2.65 5.83 -1.02
N ILE A 5 3.16 5.22 0.01
CA ILE A 5 2.70 3.92 0.50
C ILE A 5 2.10 4.14 1.89
N TYR A 6 0.84 3.78 2.06
CA TYR A 6 0.14 3.89 3.34
C TYR A 6 -0.16 2.50 3.88
N SER A 7 0.25 2.25 5.10
CA SER A 7 0.01 0.96 5.76
C SER A 7 -0.55 1.19 7.17
N ILE A 8 -1.59 0.45 7.51
CA ILE A 8 -2.17 0.50 8.85
C ILE A 8 -1.45 -0.50 9.71
N VAL A 9 -0.41 -0.02 10.36
CA VAL A 9 0.44 -0.81 11.24
C VAL A 9 1.14 0.13 12.22
N LYS A 10 1.41 -0.38 13.41
CA LYS A 10 2.16 0.37 14.41
C LYS A 10 3.59 0.58 13.91
N PRO A 11 4.09 1.83 13.94
CA PRO A 11 5.47 2.10 13.53
C PRO A 11 6.47 1.26 14.33
N SER A 12 7.48 0.76 13.65
CA SER A 12 8.56 -0.03 14.24
C SER A 12 9.83 0.17 13.42
N ASN A 13 10.93 -0.41 13.88
CA ASN A 13 12.21 -0.35 13.18
C ASN A 13 12.88 -1.72 13.22
N ASP A 14 12.22 -2.71 12.63
CA ASP A 14 12.69 -4.09 12.53
C ASP A 14 13.48 -4.31 11.21
N ASP A 15 13.87 -5.54 10.96
CA ASP A 15 14.64 -5.90 9.76
C ASP A 15 13.84 -5.69 8.47
N PHE A 16 12.52 -5.87 8.50
CA PHE A 16 11.67 -5.57 7.35
C PHE A 16 11.71 -4.08 7.00
N ASP A 17 11.66 -3.22 8.00
CA ASP A 17 11.72 -1.77 7.80
C ASP A 17 13.04 -1.36 7.17
N LYS A 18 14.14 -2.00 7.55
CA LYS A 18 15.45 -1.73 6.97
C LYS A 18 15.49 -2.08 5.49
N LEU A 19 14.97 -3.26 5.12
CA LEU A 19 14.91 -3.69 3.72
C LEU A 19 13.98 -2.80 2.89
N ILE A 20 12.83 -2.44 3.43
CA ILE A 20 11.88 -1.54 2.78
C ILE A 20 12.56 -0.19 2.49
N LYS A 21 13.26 0.37 3.46
CA LYS A 21 13.99 1.63 3.30
C LYS A 21 15.07 1.56 2.23
N GLU A 22 15.72 0.41 2.08
CA GLU A 22 16.72 0.22 1.02
C GLU A 22 16.10 0.31 -0.37
N PHE A 23 14.96 -0.35 -0.59
CA PHE A 23 14.25 -0.26 -1.87
C PHE A 23 13.74 1.15 -2.16
N ILE A 24 13.24 1.84 -1.13
CA ILE A 24 12.84 3.23 -1.25
C ILE A 24 14.01 4.11 -1.65
N LYS A 25 15.16 3.91 -1.02
CA LYS A 25 16.39 4.64 -1.35
C LYS A 25 16.84 4.36 -2.78
N MET A 26 16.83 3.10 -3.21
CA MET A 26 17.17 2.73 -4.57
C MET A 26 16.23 3.35 -5.60
N SER A 27 14.96 3.53 -5.24
CA SER A 27 13.96 4.16 -6.10
C SER A 27 14.13 5.67 -6.22
N SER A 28 14.86 6.31 -5.30
CA SER A 28 14.93 7.77 -5.19
C SER A 28 15.51 8.47 -6.41
N LYS A 29 16.30 7.78 -7.21
CA LYS A 29 16.84 8.33 -8.47
C LYS A 29 15.79 8.45 -9.57
N TYR A 30 14.65 7.80 -9.43
CA TYR A 30 13.56 7.81 -10.42
C TYR A 30 12.32 8.56 -9.93
N ALA A 31 12.00 8.48 -8.65
CA ALA A 31 10.79 9.05 -8.08
C ALA A 31 10.98 9.30 -6.59
N LYS A 32 10.18 10.21 -6.04
CA LYS A 32 10.11 10.39 -4.60
C LYS A 32 9.15 9.35 -4.02
N VAL A 33 9.68 8.37 -3.32
CA VAL A 33 8.88 7.30 -2.69
C VAL A 33 8.92 7.49 -1.18
N GLU A 34 7.76 7.53 -0.56
CA GLU A 34 7.62 7.66 0.89
C GLU A 34 6.67 6.60 1.44
N ILE A 35 6.94 6.13 2.66
CA ILE A 35 6.06 5.20 3.35
C ILE A 35 5.55 5.85 4.63
N PHE A 36 4.25 5.65 4.90
CA PHE A 36 3.56 6.18 6.07
C PHE A 36 2.87 5.05 6.82
N TYR A 37 3.25 4.87 8.07
CA TYR A 37 2.59 3.92 8.96
C TYR A 37 1.53 4.67 9.76
N ILE A 38 0.29 4.23 9.65
CA ILE A 38 -0.85 4.86 10.30
C ILE A 38 -1.35 3.93 11.40
N PHE A 39 -1.30 4.41 12.63
CA PHE A 39 -1.82 3.69 13.78
C PHE A 39 -2.13 4.68 14.90
N ASN A 40 -3.27 4.47 15.56
CA ASN A 40 -3.72 5.33 16.66
C ASN A 40 -4.60 4.54 17.62
N LYS A 41 -5.07 5.21 18.69
CA LYS A 41 -5.91 4.59 19.70
C LYS A 41 -7.25 4.08 19.13
N ASP A 42 -7.82 4.79 18.16
CA ASP A 42 -9.11 4.41 17.56
C ASP A 42 -8.95 3.12 16.74
N ILE A 43 -7.85 3.00 16.01
CA ILE A 43 -7.54 1.77 15.25
C ILE A 43 -7.33 0.61 16.23
N ALA A 44 -6.54 0.82 17.28
CA ALA A 44 -6.27 -0.21 18.28
C ALA A 44 -7.57 -0.69 18.94
N LYS A 45 -8.43 0.25 19.33
CA LYS A 45 -9.73 -0.06 19.93
C LYS A 45 -10.65 -0.83 18.99
N ALA A 46 -10.74 -0.39 17.73
CA ALA A 46 -11.58 -1.05 16.73
C ALA A 46 -11.14 -2.49 16.50
N GLN A 47 -9.85 -2.75 16.48
CA GLN A 47 -9.30 -4.09 16.29
C GLN A 47 -9.64 -5.04 17.46
N THR A 48 -9.87 -4.53 18.65
CA THR A 48 -10.35 -5.34 19.78
C THR A 48 -11.84 -5.64 19.70
N ILE A 49 -12.62 -4.81 19.00
CA ILE A 49 -14.06 -5.00 18.83
C ILE A 49 -14.34 -6.06 17.76
N GLY A 50 -13.66 -5.95 16.59
CA GLY A 50 -13.80 -6.95 15.55
C GLY A 50 -13.61 -6.42 14.13
N GLU A 51 -13.90 -7.28 13.16
CA GLU A 51 -13.64 -7.03 11.75
C GLU A 51 -14.39 -5.81 11.19
N ASN A 52 -15.69 -5.72 11.43
CA ASN A 52 -16.51 -4.65 10.85
C ASN A 52 -16.09 -3.27 11.34
N GLU A 53 -15.87 -3.12 12.65
CA GLU A 53 -15.41 -1.86 13.23
C GLU A 53 -14.01 -1.50 12.74
N SER A 54 -13.13 -2.50 12.62
CA SER A 54 -11.77 -2.29 12.10
C SER A 54 -11.79 -1.77 10.68
N LYS A 55 -12.54 -2.40 9.80
CA LYS A 55 -12.67 -1.97 8.40
C LYS A 55 -13.20 -0.54 8.28
N LYS A 56 -14.18 -0.17 9.10
CA LYS A 56 -14.73 1.19 9.11
C LYS A 56 -13.68 2.22 9.50
N ILE A 57 -12.92 1.94 10.56
CA ILE A 57 -11.89 2.88 11.01
C ILE A 57 -10.72 2.96 10.03
N TYR A 58 -10.40 1.88 9.33
CA TYR A 58 -9.39 1.89 8.27
C TYR A 58 -9.81 2.81 7.14
N THR A 59 -11.06 2.70 6.69
CA THR A 59 -11.61 3.60 5.67
C THR A 59 -11.51 5.05 6.11
N LYS A 60 -11.99 5.36 7.31
CA LYS A 60 -11.93 6.71 7.86
C LYS A 60 -10.50 7.25 7.91
N SER A 61 -9.55 6.38 8.28
CA SER A 61 -8.14 6.76 8.39
C SER A 61 -7.50 7.05 7.04
N TYR A 62 -7.93 6.38 5.98
CA TYR A 62 -7.36 6.51 4.65
C TYR A 62 -8.02 7.58 3.77
N LEU A 63 -9.29 7.92 4.02
CA LEU A 63 -10.01 8.91 3.20
C LEU A 63 -9.24 10.22 3.00
N PRO A 64 -8.59 10.82 4.02
CA PRO A 64 -7.86 12.08 3.83
C PRO A 64 -6.68 11.98 2.87
N TYR A 65 -6.20 10.78 2.58
CA TYR A 65 -5.02 10.57 1.74
C TYR A 65 -5.36 10.22 0.29
N LEU A 66 -6.65 10.07 -0.04
CA LEU A 66 -7.07 9.82 -1.41
C LEU A 66 -6.82 11.08 -2.26
N LYS A 67 -5.93 10.96 -3.23
CA LYS A 67 -5.59 12.00 -4.20
C LYS A 67 -4.77 11.38 -5.32
N GLY A 68 -4.69 12.04 -6.48
CA GLY A 68 -3.95 11.49 -7.59
C GLY A 68 -4.50 10.14 -8.02
N TYR A 69 -3.63 9.17 -8.27
CA TYR A 69 -4.01 7.81 -8.68
C TYR A 69 -3.91 6.87 -7.49
N ASN A 70 -5.04 6.31 -7.06
CA ASN A 70 -5.15 5.52 -5.84
C ASN A 70 -5.26 4.03 -6.16
N ILE A 71 -4.36 3.24 -5.59
CA ILE A 71 -4.30 1.80 -5.79
C ILE A 71 -4.39 1.11 -4.43
N ALA A 72 -5.40 0.26 -4.25
CA ALA A 72 -5.50 -0.58 -3.07
C ALA A 72 -4.93 -1.97 -3.36
N LEU A 73 -4.24 -2.54 -2.38
CA LEU A 73 -3.77 -3.93 -2.44
C LEU A 73 -4.76 -4.82 -1.70
N ASP A 74 -5.34 -5.78 -2.41
CA ASP A 74 -6.29 -6.72 -1.85
C ASP A 74 -6.18 -8.05 -2.58
N VAL A 75 -6.30 -9.18 -1.84
CA VAL A 75 -6.16 -10.53 -2.43
C VAL A 75 -7.15 -10.78 -3.54
N LEU A 76 -8.34 -10.17 -3.45
CA LEU A 76 -9.41 -10.31 -4.44
C LEU A 76 -9.27 -9.32 -5.60
N GLY A 77 -8.24 -8.48 -5.60
CA GLY A 77 -7.98 -7.55 -6.68
C GLY A 77 -7.50 -8.23 -7.95
N LYS A 78 -7.27 -7.42 -8.97
CA LYS A 78 -6.78 -7.91 -10.26
C LYS A 78 -5.33 -8.40 -10.11
N SER A 79 -5.07 -9.61 -10.59
CA SER A 79 -3.70 -10.15 -10.67
C SER A 79 -2.94 -9.50 -11.81
N VAL A 80 -1.70 -9.08 -11.55
CA VAL A 80 -0.82 -8.49 -12.56
C VAL A 80 0.57 -9.09 -12.43
N ASP A 81 1.28 -9.19 -13.55
CA ASP A 81 2.70 -9.49 -13.54
C ASP A 81 3.49 -8.18 -13.36
N SER A 82 4.82 -8.28 -13.30
CA SER A 82 5.66 -7.10 -13.07
C SER A 82 5.57 -6.08 -14.21
N PHE A 83 5.35 -6.51 -15.44
CA PHE A 83 5.14 -5.60 -16.56
C PHE A 83 3.79 -4.91 -16.47
N GLY A 84 2.73 -5.63 -16.13
CA GLY A 84 1.40 -5.05 -15.88
C GLY A 84 1.42 -4.08 -14.73
N PHE A 85 2.17 -4.39 -13.66
CA PHE A 85 2.35 -3.49 -12.53
C PHE A 85 3.06 -2.20 -12.96
N SER A 86 4.12 -2.32 -13.76
CA SER A 86 4.85 -1.13 -14.22
C SER A 86 3.98 -0.20 -15.07
N LYS A 87 3.04 -0.74 -15.85
CA LYS A 87 2.09 0.06 -16.62
C LYS A 87 1.18 0.91 -15.74
N LEU A 88 0.88 0.47 -14.52
CA LEU A 88 0.08 1.25 -13.58
C LEU A 88 0.83 2.53 -13.15
N LEU A 89 2.14 2.53 -13.20
CA LEU A 89 2.96 3.68 -12.80
C LEU A 89 3.22 4.65 -13.95
N GLU A 90 3.08 4.21 -15.21
CA GLU A 90 3.37 5.04 -16.37
C GLU A 90 2.46 6.27 -16.43
N ASP A 91 3.04 7.41 -16.79
CA ASP A 91 2.35 8.68 -17.03
C ASP A 91 1.53 9.21 -15.84
N LYS A 92 1.89 8.78 -14.64
CA LYS A 92 1.27 9.28 -13.39
C LYS A 92 2.22 10.23 -12.67
N ASN A 93 1.68 11.32 -12.14
CA ASN A 93 2.46 12.27 -11.35
C ASN A 93 2.48 11.92 -9.87
N GLU A 94 1.36 11.45 -9.36
CA GLU A 94 1.24 11.04 -7.96
C GLU A 94 0.41 9.76 -7.85
N ILE A 95 0.99 8.78 -7.17
CA ILE A 95 0.38 7.47 -6.97
C ILE A 95 0.37 7.18 -5.48
N ASN A 96 -0.76 6.69 -4.98
CA ASN A 96 -0.91 6.28 -3.59
C ASN A 96 -1.28 4.81 -3.54
N PHE A 97 -0.48 4.03 -2.81
CA PHE A 97 -0.77 2.63 -2.53
C PHE A 97 -1.30 2.50 -1.11
N PHE A 98 -2.39 1.76 -0.97
CA PHE A 98 -3.01 1.52 0.34
C PHE A 98 -2.94 0.04 0.67
N ILE A 99 -2.29 -0.27 1.78
CA ILE A 99 -2.18 -1.62 2.32
C ILE A 99 -3.17 -1.73 3.47
N GLY A 100 -4.00 -2.77 3.47
CA GLY A 100 -4.98 -2.98 4.51
C GLY A 100 -4.34 -3.36 5.85
N GLY A 101 -5.08 -3.12 6.93
CA GLY A 101 -4.72 -3.62 8.25
C GLY A 101 -5.05 -5.12 8.36
N ALA A 102 -5.07 -5.62 9.61
CA ALA A 102 -5.25 -7.04 9.90
C ALA A 102 -6.54 -7.64 9.30
N PHE A 103 -7.59 -6.84 9.12
CA PHE A 103 -8.90 -7.30 8.67
C PHE A 103 -9.21 -6.92 7.21
N GLY A 104 -8.31 -6.24 6.50
CA GLY A 104 -8.54 -5.84 5.11
C GLY A 104 -9.39 -4.58 4.96
N PHE A 105 -10.02 -4.41 3.81
CA PHE A 105 -10.75 -3.21 3.43
C PHE A 105 -12.25 -3.43 3.35
N GLU A 106 -13.01 -2.35 3.58
CA GLU A 106 -14.41 -2.30 3.16
C GLU A 106 -14.50 -2.21 1.64
N ASN A 107 -15.56 -2.81 1.07
CA ASN A 107 -15.83 -2.69 -0.36
C ASN A 107 -16.02 -1.23 -0.80
N GLU A 108 -16.60 -0.41 0.07
CA GLU A 108 -16.78 1.03 -0.17
C GLU A 108 -15.44 1.73 -0.40
N PHE A 109 -14.42 1.42 0.40
CA PHE A 109 -13.09 1.99 0.20
C PHE A 109 -12.48 1.52 -1.12
N LEU A 110 -12.57 0.23 -1.42
CA LEU A 110 -12.04 -0.31 -2.66
C LEU A 110 -12.68 0.35 -3.88
N SER A 111 -13.96 0.67 -3.81
CA SER A 111 -14.68 1.35 -4.90
C SER A 111 -14.23 2.79 -5.12
N LEU A 112 -13.62 3.42 -4.12
CA LEU A 112 -13.07 4.78 -4.22
C LEU A 112 -11.68 4.81 -4.85
N CYS A 113 -11.02 3.66 -4.95
CA CYS A 113 -9.70 3.56 -5.55
C CYS A 113 -9.80 3.42 -7.07
N ASP A 114 -8.79 3.90 -7.77
CA ASP A 114 -8.73 3.80 -9.24
C ASP A 114 -8.41 2.39 -9.69
N SER A 115 -7.65 1.65 -8.91
CA SER A 115 -7.32 0.25 -9.15
C SER A 115 -7.28 -0.52 -7.85
N VAL A 116 -7.65 -1.80 -7.92
CA VAL A 116 -7.46 -2.75 -6.82
C VAL A 116 -6.66 -3.90 -7.41
N ILE A 117 -5.46 -4.13 -6.88
CA ILE A 117 -4.57 -5.16 -7.40
C ILE A 117 -4.23 -6.18 -6.32
N SER A 118 -3.97 -7.40 -6.75
CA SER A 118 -3.51 -8.48 -5.90
C SER A 118 -2.04 -8.76 -6.17
N LEU A 119 -1.22 -8.77 -5.12
CA LEU A 119 0.18 -9.16 -5.22
C LEU A 119 0.32 -10.67 -5.39
N SER A 120 -0.63 -11.44 -4.88
CA SER A 120 -0.63 -12.90 -4.91
C SER A 120 -2.00 -13.42 -4.48
N ASN A 121 -2.32 -14.65 -4.85
CA ASN A 121 -3.47 -15.36 -4.30
C ASN A 121 -3.27 -15.73 -2.82
N LEU A 122 -2.02 -15.71 -2.36
CA LEU A 122 -1.69 -15.92 -0.95
C LEU A 122 -1.91 -14.62 -0.17
N THR A 123 -2.33 -14.75 1.07
CA THR A 123 -2.41 -13.62 1.99
C THR A 123 -1.05 -13.44 2.67
N PHE A 124 -0.50 -12.25 2.60
CA PHE A 124 0.77 -11.91 3.25
C PHE A 124 0.52 -11.09 4.51
N ALA A 125 1.39 -11.26 5.51
CA ALA A 125 1.47 -10.29 6.60
C ALA A 125 1.76 -8.90 6.00
N HIS A 126 1.21 -7.85 6.60
CA HIS A 126 1.28 -6.50 6.02
C HIS A 126 2.71 -6.01 5.79
N LYS A 127 3.67 -6.35 6.64
CA LYS A 127 5.07 -5.94 6.42
C LYS A 127 5.73 -6.69 5.26
N ILE A 128 5.38 -7.94 5.08
CA ILE A 128 5.85 -8.72 3.92
C ILE A 128 5.24 -8.13 2.64
N ALA A 129 3.96 -7.82 2.65
CA ALA A 129 3.30 -7.17 1.52
C ALA A 129 3.95 -5.81 1.19
N THR A 130 4.29 -5.03 2.21
CA THR A 130 4.98 -3.75 2.05
C THR A 130 6.36 -3.92 1.43
N LEU A 131 7.10 -4.93 1.84
CA LEU A 131 8.43 -5.23 1.28
C LEU A 131 8.33 -5.63 -0.19
N ILE A 132 7.39 -6.53 -0.52
CA ILE A 132 7.14 -6.94 -1.90
C ILE A 132 6.74 -5.74 -2.75
N LEU A 133 5.84 -4.91 -2.27
CA LEU A 133 5.41 -3.69 -2.96
C LEU A 133 6.59 -2.75 -3.22
N SER A 134 7.42 -2.52 -2.22
CA SER A 134 8.60 -1.65 -2.33
C SER A 134 9.58 -2.15 -3.37
N GLU A 135 9.82 -3.46 -3.43
CA GLU A 135 10.67 -4.08 -4.44
C GLU A 135 10.06 -3.93 -5.83
N GLN A 136 8.76 -4.17 -5.97
CA GLN A 136 8.07 -4.06 -7.27
C GLN A 136 8.00 -2.61 -7.75
N ILE A 137 7.88 -1.64 -6.88
CA ILE A 137 7.96 -0.22 -7.23
C ILE A 137 9.34 0.09 -7.82
N PHE A 138 10.40 -0.32 -7.13
CA PHE A 138 11.76 -0.13 -7.64
C PHE A 138 11.95 -0.80 -9.00
N ARG A 139 11.53 -2.06 -9.13
CA ARG A 139 11.61 -2.81 -10.39
C ARG A 139 10.87 -2.11 -11.52
N SER A 140 9.65 -1.64 -11.24
CA SER A 140 8.83 -0.93 -12.23
C SER A 140 9.44 0.39 -12.66
N LEU A 141 9.96 1.16 -11.72
CA LEU A 141 10.66 2.41 -12.04
C LEU A 141 11.90 2.14 -12.90
N SER A 142 12.59 1.04 -12.67
CA SER A 142 13.73 0.63 -13.49
C SER A 142 13.29 0.21 -14.90
N ILE A 143 12.14 -0.42 -15.04
CA ILE A 143 11.59 -0.84 -16.34
C ILE A 143 11.20 0.36 -17.19
N ILE A 144 10.51 1.35 -16.59
CA ILE A 144 9.96 2.50 -17.34
C ILE A 144 10.97 3.65 -17.53
N ASN A 145 12.14 3.57 -16.91
CA ASN A 145 13.20 4.61 -17.03
C ASN A 145 14.50 4.10 -17.70
#